data_237dc3af6cb15f12453c7d24e16f2be7
#
_entry.id   237dc3af6cb15f12453c7d24e16f2be7
#
_cell.length_a   1.000
_cell.length_b   1.000
_cell.length_c   1.000
_cell.angle_alpha   90.00
_cell.angle_beta   90.00
_cell.angle_gamma   90.00
#
_symmetry.space_group_name_H-M   'P 1'
#
loop_
_entity.id
_entity.type
_entity.pdbx_description
1 polymer ?
#
loop_
_entity_poly.entity_id
_entity_poly.type
_entity_poly.pdbx_seq_one_letter_code
_entity_poly.pdbx_strand_id
1 'polypeptide(L)'
;MPFLHLTEDATGLSHFSDASVPLRSGGFAPPAPPMPISSLEPATGLLYLTLPAGWGGAQHRSPRRQVAFCLSGRLRVQAGDGDAREFSAGAIWRMEDVTGAGHTTTVIGDEDVRLAI
;
A
#
# COMPACT_ATOMS: atom_id res chain seq x y z
N MET A 1 -6.93 7.83 9.51
CA MET A 1 -5.62 7.15 9.27
C MET A 1 -5.31 7.25 7.79
N PRO A 2 -4.29 8.00 7.39
CA PRO A 2 -3.99 8.26 5.98
C PRO A 2 -3.42 7.02 5.28
N PHE A 3 -3.69 6.89 4.00
CA PHE A 3 -3.06 5.91 3.11
C PHE A 3 -2.95 6.47 1.69
N LEU A 4 -2.01 5.92 0.92
CA LEU A 4 -1.92 6.19 -0.51
C LEU A 4 -2.75 5.17 -1.28
N HIS A 5 -3.56 5.66 -2.20
CA HIS A 5 -4.46 4.86 -2.99
C HIS A 5 -4.00 4.87 -4.44
N LEU A 6 -3.62 3.72 -4.95
CA LEU A 6 -3.25 3.51 -6.35
C LEU A 6 -4.44 2.87 -7.07
N THR A 7 -5.01 3.60 -7.99
CA THR A 7 -6.15 3.17 -8.82
C THR A 7 -5.78 3.28 -10.29
N GLU A 8 -6.66 2.83 -11.16
CA GLU A 8 -6.54 3.00 -12.61
C GLU A 8 -7.81 3.61 -13.18
N ASP A 9 -7.66 4.39 -14.26
CA ASP A 9 -8.78 4.97 -14.98
C ASP A 9 -9.36 3.98 -16.01
N ALA A 10 -10.35 4.43 -16.80
CA ALA A 10 -11.00 3.62 -17.81
C ALA A 10 -10.06 3.15 -18.93
N THR A 11 -8.91 3.82 -19.13
CA THR A 11 -7.87 3.44 -20.10
C THR A 11 -6.83 2.50 -19.52
N GLY A 12 -6.91 2.19 -18.23
CA GLY A 12 -5.95 1.37 -17.53
C GLY A 12 -4.70 2.12 -17.04
N LEU A 13 -4.69 3.47 -17.13
CA LEU A 13 -3.61 4.29 -16.61
C LEU A 13 -3.72 4.40 -15.10
N SER A 14 -2.67 3.99 -14.39
CA SER A 14 -2.65 4.08 -12.94
C SER A 14 -2.26 5.46 -12.44
N HIS A 15 -2.79 5.84 -11.28
CA HIS A 15 -2.53 7.11 -10.63
C HIS A 15 -2.73 7.01 -9.12
N PHE A 16 -2.03 7.87 -8.40
CA PHE A 16 -2.17 7.99 -6.94
C PHE A 16 -3.21 9.03 -6.55
N SER A 17 -3.85 8.77 -5.43
CA SER A 17 -4.59 9.77 -4.65
C SER A 17 -4.34 9.59 -3.16
N ASP A 18 -4.44 10.69 -2.42
CA ASP A 18 -4.40 10.66 -0.97
C ASP A 18 -5.79 10.29 -0.45
N ALA A 19 -5.84 9.35 0.48
CA ALA A 19 -7.08 8.88 1.07
C ALA A 19 -6.91 8.66 2.57
N SER A 20 -8.00 8.42 3.27
CA SER A 20 -7.97 8.20 4.71
C SER A 20 -9.04 7.21 5.13
N VAL A 21 -8.66 6.30 6.02
CA VAL A 21 -9.62 5.42 6.71
C VAL A 21 -10.23 6.20 7.86
N PRO A 22 -11.57 6.39 7.89
CA PRO A 22 -12.22 7.06 9.02
C PRO A 22 -12.13 6.21 10.27
N LEU A 23 -11.78 6.84 11.39
CA LEU A 23 -11.76 6.21 12.70
C LEU A 23 -12.82 6.85 13.59
N ARG A 24 -13.52 6.04 14.38
CA ARG A 24 -14.49 6.49 15.35
C ARG A 24 -14.25 5.79 16.67
N SER A 25 -14.60 6.46 17.79
CA SER A 25 -14.50 5.84 19.10
C SER A 25 -15.39 4.58 19.18
N GLY A 26 -14.78 3.47 19.57
CA GLY A 26 -15.49 2.19 19.70
C GLY A 26 -14.78 1.25 20.65
N GLY A 27 -15.54 0.29 21.20
CA GLY A 27 -15.00 -0.77 22.02
C GLY A 27 -14.50 -1.92 21.16
N PHE A 28 -13.20 -2.13 21.13
CA PHE A 28 -12.58 -3.22 20.38
C PHE A 28 -12.43 -4.50 21.22
N ALA A 29 -11.99 -4.38 22.45
CA ALA A 29 -11.71 -5.51 23.34
C ALA A 29 -12.10 -5.19 24.80
N PRO A 30 -13.40 -5.15 25.16
CA PRO A 30 -13.81 -4.93 26.54
C PRO A 30 -13.16 -5.99 27.47
N PRO A 31 -12.74 -5.61 28.69
CA PRO A 31 -12.94 -4.33 29.37
C PRO A 31 -11.94 -3.21 29.04
N ALA A 32 -11.09 -3.37 28.01
CA ALA A 32 -10.20 -2.29 27.59
C ALA A 32 -11.02 -1.03 27.22
N PRO A 33 -10.49 0.18 27.49
CA PRO A 33 -11.21 1.42 27.17
C PRO A 33 -11.50 1.54 25.68
N PRO A 34 -12.56 2.28 25.29
CA PRO A 34 -12.81 2.61 23.88
C PRO A 34 -11.61 3.31 23.25
N MET A 35 -11.41 3.07 21.95
CA MET A 35 -10.32 3.64 21.17
C MET A 35 -10.80 4.03 19.77
N PRO A 36 -10.12 4.92 19.06
CA PRO A 36 -10.43 5.20 17.66
C PRO A 36 -10.18 3.96 16.80
N ILE A 37 -11.22 3.42 16.20
CA ILE A 37 -11.16 2.24 15.32
C ILE A 37 -11.90 2.48 14.01
N SER A 38 -11.52 1.78 12.96
CA SER A 38 -12.24 1.72 11.70
C SER A 38 -13.33 0.67 11.73
N SER A 39 -14.19 0.67 10.74
CA SER A 39 -14.99 -0.51 10.41
C SER A 39 -14.07 -1.68 10.06
N LEU A 40 -14.53 -2.90 10.31
CA LEU A 40 -13.81 -4.10 9.91
C LEU A 40 -13.88 -4.24 8.38
N GLU A 41 -12.73 -4.38 7.75
CA GLU A 41 -12.64 -4.72 6.33
C GLU A 41 -12.40 -6.24 6.17
N PRO A 42 -13.20 -6.94 5.36
CA PRO A 42 -12.94 -8.36 5.10
C PRO A 42 -11.62 -8.54 4.35
N ALA A 43 -10.85 -9.53 4.75
CA ALA A 43 -9.61 -9.92 4.10
C ALA A 43 -9.52 -11.44 4.00
N THR A 44 -9.00 -11.96 2.89
CA THR A 44 -8.97 -13.40 2.61
C THR A 44 -7.57 -13.99 2.63
N GLY A 45 -6.54 -13.18 2.72
CA GLY A 45 -5.17 -13.64 2.74
C GLY A 45 -4.23 -12.63 3.36
N LEU A 46 -3.07 -13.11 3.78
CA LEU A 46 -1.97 -12.31 4.30
C LEU A 46 -0.66 -12.96 3.86
N LEU A 47 0.25 -12.16 3.32
CA LEU A 47 1.61 -12.61 3.02
C LEU A 47 2.64 -11.60 3.52
N TYR A 48 3.83 -12.07 3.74
CA TYR A 48 5.00 -11.24 4.06
C TYR A 48 6.02 -11.40 2.95
N LEU A 49 6.62 -10.30 2.56
CA LEU A 49 7.68 -10.33 1.56
C LEU A 49 8.81 -9.36 1.91
N THR A 50 9.97 -9.65 1.36
CA THR A 50 11.15 -8.80 1.42
C THR A 50 11.59 -8.45 0.00
N LEU A 51 11.73 -7.16 -0.27
CA LEU A 51 12.41 -6.66 -1.46
C LEU A 51 13.85 -6.36 -1.06
N PRO A 52 14.84 -7.07 -1.61
CA PRO A 52 16.24 -6.84 -1.24
C PRO A 52 16.72 -5.44 -1.60
N ALA A 53 17.74 -4.96 -0.89
CA ALA A 53 18.42 -3.72 -1.27
C ALA A 53 18.83 -3.76 -2.75
N GLY A 54 18.59 -2.68 -3.48
CA GLY A 54 18.83 -2.59 -4.92
C GLY A 54 17.77 -3.24 -5.81
N TRP A 55 16.74 -3.85 -5.24
CA TRP A 55 15.65 -4.44 -6.02
C TRP A 55 14.87 -3.36 -6.79
N GLY A 56 14.56 -3.66 -8.05
CA GLY A 56 13.69 -2.85 -8.87
C GLY A 56 12.98 -3.74 -9.89
N GLY A 57 11.65 -3.62 -9.96
CA GLY A 57 10.83 -4.39 -10.87
C GLY A 57 10.53 -3.63 -12.17
N ALA A 58 10.26 -4.38 -13.24
CA ALA A 58 9.64 -3.82 -14.42
C ALA A 58 8.20 -3.37 -14.10
N GLN A 59 7.66 -2.49 -14.95
CA GLN A 59 6.27 -2.08 -14.80
C GLN A 59 5.33 -3.30 -14.83
N HIS A 60 4.46 -3.38 -13.84
CA HIS A 60 3.50 -4.47 -13.67
C HIS A 60 2.25 -3.99 -12.94
N ARG A 61 1.14 -4.63 -13.19
CA ARG A 61 -0.10 -4.42 -12.45
C ARG A 61 -0.08 -5.19 -11.14
N SER A 62 -0.87 -4.75 -10.20
CA SER A 62 -1.12 -5.53 -8.98
C SER A 62 -1.83 -6.85 -9.32
N PRO A 63 -1.43 -7.98 -8.73
CA PRO A 63 -2.02 -9.28 -9.04
C PRO A 63 -3.49 -9.38 -8.61
N ARG A 64 -3.86 -8.57 -7.63
CA ARG A 64 -5.22 -8.47 -7.06
C ARG A 64 -5.34 -7.14 -6.32
N ARG A 65 -6.55 -6.75 -5.95
CA ARG A 65 -6.76 -5.67 -4.99
C ARG A 65 -6.15 -6.06 -3.66
N GLN A 66 -5.30 -5.20 -3.13
CA GLN A 66 -4.55 -5.52 -1.91
C GLN A 66 -4.13 -4.26 -1.16
N VAL A 67 -3.78 -4.44 0.10
CA VAL A 67 -3.25 -3.37 0.95
C VAL A 67 -1.88 -3.80 1.46
N ALA A 68 -0.86 -2.99 1.19
CA ALA A 68 0.49 -3.21 1.71
C ALA A 68 0.77 -2.29 2.89
N PHE A 69 1.43 -2.85 3.89
CA PHE A 69 1.95 -2.13 5.04
C PHE A 69 3.47 -2.18 5.00
N CYS A 70 4.10 -1.01 4.91
CA CYS A 70 5.56 -0.94 4.96
C CYS A 70 6.03 -1.10 6.41
N LEU A 71 6.76 -2.18 6.67
CA LEU A 71 7.26 -2.52 8.00
C LEU A 71 8.66 -1.96 8.24
N SER A 72 9.50 -1.93 7.20
CA SER A 72 10.86 -1.37 7.27
C SER A 72 11.40 -1.06 5.88
N GLY A 73 12.45 -0.24 5.84
CA GLY A 73 13.09 0.18 4.60
C GLY A 73 12.33 1.30 3.91
N ARG A 74 12.75 1.62 2.68
CA ARG A 74 12.16 2.68 1.84
C ARG A 74 12.02 2.20 0.42
N LEU A 75 10.88 2.50 -0.19
CA LEU A 75 10.65 2.21 -1.61
C LEU A 75 10.03 3.41 -2.32
N ARG A 76 10.25 3.47 -3.62
CA ARG A 76 9.61 4.42 -4.52
C ARG A 76 8.70 3.67 -5.46
N VAL A 77 7.47 4.14 -5.57
CA VAL A 77 6.48 3.61 -6.51
C VAL A 77 6.11 4.72 -7.49
N GLN A 78 6.19 4.42 -8.77
CA GLN A 78 5.77 5.31 -9.84
C GLN A 78 4.55 4.76 -10.53
N ALA A 79 3.46 5.51 -10.49
CA ALA A 79 2.24 5.21 -11.21
C ALA A 79 2.41 5.40 -12.73
N GLY A 80 1.48 4.87 -13.51
CA GLY A 80 1.53 4.96 -14.96
C GLY A 80 1.47 6.39 -15.51
N ASP A 81 0.88 7.33 -14.77
CA ASP A 81 0.82 8.75 -15.11
C ASP A 81 2.11 9.53 -14.80
N GLY A 82 3.11 8.85 -14.22
CA GLY A 82 4.39 9.45 -13.85
C GLY A 82 4.46 9.98 -12.42
N ASP A 83 3.34 10.07 -11.69
CA ASP A 83 3.36 10.45 -10.27
C ASP A 83 4.12 9.38 -9.47
N ALA A 84 5.11 9.81 -8.71
CA ALA A 84 5.94 8.92 -7.91
C ALA A 84 5.82 9.27 -6.44
N ARG A 85 5.67 8.26 -5.61
CA ARG A 85 5.57 8.39 -4.16
C ARG A 85 6.60 7.52 -3.47
N GLU A 86 7.11 8.00 -2.36
CA GLU A 86 8.00 7.24 -1.49
C GLU A 86 7.25 6.71 -0.29
N PHE A 87 7.54 5.47 0.06
CA PHE A 87 6.98 4.77 1.20
C PHE A 87 8.11 4.39 2.16
N SER A 88 7.87 4.59 3.43
CA SER A 88 8.76 4.16 4.52
C SER A 88 7.95 3.45 5.60
N ALA A 89 8.61 2.99 6.65
CA ALA A 89 7.95 2.28 7.75
C ALA A 89 6.72 3.04 8.27
N GLY A 90 5.60 2.36 8.40
CA GLY A 90 4.32 2.91 8.80
C GLY A 90 3.41 3.37 7.64
N ALA A 91 3.92 3.44 6.41
CA ALA A 91 3.10 3.78 5.26
C ALA A 91 2.12 2.66 4.91
N ILE A 92 0.92 3.05 4.52
CA ILE A 92 -0.13 2.16 4.05
C ILE A 92 -0.37 2.47 2.56
N TRP A 93 -0.38 1.45 1.75
CA TRP A 93 -0.55 1.54 0.32
C TRP A 93 -1.63 0.59 -0.16
N ARG A 94 -2.76 1.14 -0.62
CA ARG A 94 -3.86 0.36 -1.21
C ARG A 94 -3.69 0.34 -2.73
N MET A 95 -3.67 -0.86 -3.30
CA MET A 95 -3.46 -1.10 -4.72
C MET A 95 -4.72 -1.66 -5.36
N GLU A 96 -5.20 -1.00 -6.42
CA GLU A 96 -6.36 -1.40 -7.21
C GLU A 96 -6.11 -1.29 -8.73
N ASP A 97 -4.86 -1.16 -9.14
CA ASP A 97 -4.40 -1.13 -10.53
C ASP A 97 -4.22 -2.56 -11.08
N VAL A 98 -5.33 -3.27 -11.26
CA VAL A 98 -5.34 -4.72 -11.50
C VAL A 98 -5.58 -5.12 -12.95
N THR A 99 -5.91 -4.20 -13.86
CA THR A 99 -6.25 -4.50 -15.25
C THR A 99 -5.33 -3.85 -16.29
N GLY A 100 -4.76 -2.69 -15.99
CA GLY A 100 -3.93 -1.91 -16.91
C GLY A 100 -2.44 -2.26 -16.86
N ALA A 101 -1.60 -1.31 -17.25
CA ALA A 101 -0.15 -1.48 -17.28
C ALA A 101 0.50 -1.46 -15.88
N GLY A 102 -0.20 -0.90 -14.89
CA GLY A 102 0.27 -0.92 -13.50
C GLY A 102 1.28 0.16 -13.18
N HIS A 103 2.25 -0.20 -12.36
CA HIS A 103 3.22 0.71 -11.76
C HIS A 103 4.63 0.08 -11.74
N THR A 104 5.62 0.88 -11.37
CA THR A 104 6.98 0.39 -11.10
C THR A 104 7.32 0.61 -9.63
N THR A 105 8.08 -0.33 -9.06
CA THR A 105 8.53 -0.26 -7.67
C THR A 105 10.04 -0.42 -7.62
N THR A 106 10.71 0.43 -6.85
CA THR A 106 12.16 0.41 -6.67
C THR A 106 12.51 0.60 -5.19
N VAL A 107 13.39 -0.24 -4.69
CA VAL A 107 13.94 -0.07 -3.33
C VAL A 107 14.92 1.11 -3.34
N ILE A 108 14.81 1.98 -2.34
CA ILE A 108 15.67 3.15 -2.16
C ILE A 108 16.66 2.86 -1.02
N GLY A 109 17.93 3.19 -1.26
CA GLY A 109 18.98 3.03 -0.28
C GLY A 109 19.52 1.61 -0.21
N ASP A 110 20.17 1.27 0.89
CA ASP A 110 20.95 0.06 1.09
C ASP A 110 20.32 -0.94 2.07
N GLU A 111 19.09 -0.70 2.46
CA GLU A 111 18.32 -1.58 3.33
C GLU A 111 17.25 -2.35 2.55
N ASP A 112 16.98 -3.57 3.00
CA ASP A 112 15.84 -4.35 2.51
C ASP A 112 14.53 -3.70 2.92
N VAL A 113 13.53 -3.79 2.04
CA VAL A 113 12.15 -3.38 2.36
C VAL A 113 11.34 -4.60 2.75
N ARG A 114 10.67 -4.54 3.89
CA ARG A 114 9.77 -5.58 4.36
C ARG A 114 8.33 -5.07 4.31
N LEU A 115 7.47 -5.87 3.70
CA LEU A 115 6.05 -5.57 3.56
C LEU A 115 5.21 -6.71 4.13
N ALA A 116 4.03 -6.34 4.67
CA ALA A 116 2.90 -7.23 4.84
C ALA A 116 1.82 -6.80 3.84
N ILE A 117 1.19 -7.76 3.18
CA ILE A 117 0.17 -7.49 2.16
C ILE A 117 -1.04 -8.39 2.41
#